data_d914ae28c0198e80bebb860c420d87fb
#
_entry.id   d914ae28c0198e80bebb860c420d87fb
#
_cell.length_a   1.000
_cell.length_b   1.000
_cell.length_c   1.000
_cell.angle_alpha   90.00
_cell.angle_beta   90.00
_cell.angle_gamma   90.00
#
_symmetry.space_group_name_H-M   'P 1'
#
loop_
_entity.id
_entity.type
_entity.pdbx_description
1 polymer ?
#
loop_
_entity_poly.entity_id
_entity_poly.type
_entity_poly.pdbx_seq_one_letter_code
_entity_poly.pdbx_strand_id
1 'polypeptide(L)'
;MLSGMETRRWTNPTQPQTLQIAVFLFYIDAVLSALFGGFFTWLGLLIIAAEVGAAYGIANERRWGYMLGVGVTGLSVVALLALGAGPLALLFPIARLALLLHPQSREYERIWFK
;
A
#
# COMPACT_ATOMS: atom_id res chain seq x y z
N MET A 1 -5.09 -21.64 -18.61
CA MET A 1 -4.66 -21.68 -18.31
C MET A 1 -4.25 -21.67 -17.32
N LEU A 2 -4.03 -21.96 -16.89
CA LEU A 2 -3.69 -21.71 -16.01
C LEU A 2 -4.36 -20.94 -15.10
N SER A 3 -5.60 -21.11 -14.76
CA SER A 3 -6.38 -20.29 -13.89
C SER A 3 -5.76 -20.17 -12.53
N GLY A 4 -5.18 -21.22 -12.02
CA GLY A 4 -4.52 -21.17 -10.73
C GLY A 4 -3.35 -20.20 -10.69
N MET A 5 -2.72 -19.99 -11.83
CA MET A 5 -1.60 -19.08 -11.90
C MET A 5 -2.04 -17.63 -11.93
N GLU A 6 -3.25 -17.41 -12.37
CA GLU A 6 -3.77 -16.07 -12.50
C GLU A 6 -4.13 -15.44 -11.17
N THR A 7 -4.18 -16.23 -10.11
CA THR A 7 -4.59 -15.72 -8.82
C THR A 7 -3.47 -14.99 -8.07
N ARG A 8 -2.23 -15.05 -8.59
CA ARG A 8 -1.10 -14.42 -7.92
C ARG A 8 -0.49 -13.37 -8.81
N ARG A 9 -0.56 -12.14 -8.37
CA ARG A 9 -0.06 -10.99 -9.13
C ARG A 9 0.63 -10.02 -8.22
N TRP A 10 1.67 -9.37 -8.77
CA TRP A 10 2.29 -8.26 -8.09
C TRP A 10 1.53 -6.97 -8.35
N THR A 11 0.95 -6.85 -9.54
CA THR A 11 0.12 -5.72 -9.92
C THR A 11 -1.13 -6.24 -10.60
N ASN A 12 -2.17 -5.43 -10.66
CA ASN A 12 -3.43 -5.87 -11.24
C ASN A 12 -4.01 -4.78 -12.14
N PRO A 13 -3.84 -4.91 -13.46
CA PRO A 13 -4.31 -3.87 -14.39
C PRO A 13 -5.83 -3.83 -14.53
N THR A 14 -6.56 -4.79 -13.99
CA THR A 14 -8.02 -4.77 -14.05
C THR A 14 -8.64 -3.93 -12.95
N GLN A 15 -7.85 -3.48 -11.99
CA GLN A 15 -8.36 -2.67 -10.88
C GLN A 15 -8.52 -1.22 -11.30
N PRO A 16 -9.35 -0.44 -10.56
CA PRO A 16 -9.45 0.99 -10.82
C PRO A 16 -8.09 1.67 -10.73
N GLN A 17 -7.93 2.73 -11.48
CA GLN A 17 -6.66 3.44 -11.52
C GLN A 17 -6.19 3.87 -10.13
N THR A 18 -7.12 4.26 -9.24
CA THR A 18 -6.76 4.66 -7.89
C THR A 18 -6.07 3.52 -7.12
N LEU A 19 -6.56 2.29 -7.25
CA LEU A 19 -5.93 1.14 -6.60
C LEU A 19 -4.60 0.79 -7.26
N GLN A 20 -4.53 0.86 -8.59
CA GLN A 20 -3.28 0.58 -9.28
C GLN A 20 -2.18 1.54 -8.85
N ILE A 21 -2.49 2.82 -8.78
CA ILE A 21 -1.51 3.81 -8.37
C ILE A 21 -1.11 3.57 -6.91
N ALA A 22 -2.06 3.25 -6.05
CA ALA A 22 -1.75 2.97 -4.65
C ALA A 22 -0.79 1.79 -4.53
N VAL A 23 -1.01 0.72 -5.29
CA VAL A 23 -0.14 -0.44 -5.30
C VAL A 23 1.28 -0.05 -5.69
N PHE A 24 1.43 0.73 -6.76
CA PHE A 24 2.74 1.19 -7.18
C PHE A 24 3.40 2.06 -6.12
N LEU A 25 2.64 2.92 -5.47
CA LEU A 25 3.19 3.77 -4.41
C LEU A 25 3.70 2.95 -3.23
N PHE A 26 3.00 1.88 -2.86
CA PHE A 26 3.48 0.98 -1.82
C PHE A 26 4.82 0.37 -2.19
N TYR A 27 4.93 -0.15 -3.41
CA TYR A 27 6.19 -0.77 -3.84
C TYR A 27 7.32 0.25 -3.91
N ILE A 28 7.04 1.42 -4.45
CA ILE A 28 8.04 2.48 -4.55
C ILE A 28 8.52 2.90 -3.15
N ASP A 29 7.57 3.09 -2.24
CA ASP A 29 7.93 3.50 -0.88
C ASP A 29 8.75 2.41 -0.18
N ALA A 30 8.40 1.14 -0.38
CA ALA A 30 9.16 0.04 0.19
C ALA A 30 10.59 0.01 -0.33
N VAL A 31 10.77 0.21 -1.63
CA VAL A 31 12.10 0.23 -2.23
C VAL A 31 12.91 1.41 -1.69
N LEU A 32 12.30 2.60 -1.66
CA LEU A 32 12.99 3.79 -1.15
C LEU A 32 13.37 3.61 0.32
N SER A 33 12.48 3.05 1.12
CA SER A 33 12.77 2.78 2.53
C SER A 33 13.95 1.83 2.68
N ALA A 34 13.99 0.79 1.86
CA ALA A 34 15.08 -0.18 1.89
C ALA A 34 16.40 0.50 1.51
N LEU A 35 16.39 1.34 0.48
CA LEU A 35 17.59 2.02 0.02
C LEU A 35 18.11 3.04 1.03
N PHE A 36 17.22 3.65 1.79
CA PHE A 36 17.58 4.68 2.75
C PHE A 36 17.68 4.16 4.18
N GLY A 37 17.98 2.88 4.36
CA GLY A 37 18.36 2.35 5.65
C GLY A 37 17.27 1.65 6.42
N GLY A 38 16.12 1.39 5.81
CA GLY A 38 15.04 0.70 6.49
C GLY A 38 15.38 -0.70 6.96
N PHE A 39 16.41 -1.33 6.36
CA PHE A 39 16.84 -2.65 6.76
C PHE A 39 17.63 -2.66 8.06
N PHE A 40 18.04 -1.50 8.56
CA PHE A 40 18.89 -1.44 9.75
C PHE A 40 18.11 -1.42 11.05
N THR A 41 16.79 -1.43 11.00
CA THR A 41 15.96 -1.47 12.19
C THR A 41 14.84 -2.49 12.02
N TRP A 42 14.42 -3.10 13.14
CA TRP A 42 13.30 -4.02 13.12
C TRP A 42 12.02 -3.34 12.67
N LEU A 43 11.80 -2.11 13.15
CA LEU A 43 10.61 -1.35 12.78
C LEU A 43 10.60 -1.06 11.28
N GLY A 44 11.75 -0.69 10.72
CA GLY A 44 11.86 -0.44 9.30
C GLY A 44 11.56 -1.68 8.48
N LEU A 45 12.10 -2.84 8.90
CA LEU A 45 11.82 -4.09 8.23
C LEU A 45 10.35 -4.45 8.27
N LEU A 46 9.71 -4.24 9.42
CA LEU A 46 8.28 -4.52 9.56
C LEU A 46 7.44 -3.63 8.67
N ILE A 47 7.79 -2.36 8.57
CA ILE A 47 7.06 -1.42 7.72
C ILE A 47 7.23 -1.78 6.25
N ILE A 48 8.46 -2.10 5.82
CA ILE A 48 8.71 -2.52 4.44
C ILE A 48 7.91 -3.78 4.12
N ALA A 49 7.95 -4.76 5.00
CA ALA A 49 7.21 -6.01 4.79
C ALA A 49 5.71 -5.75 4.72
N ALA A 50 5.19 -4.86 5.58
CA ALA A 50 3.78 -4.53 5.60
C ALA A 50 3.37 -3.83 4.29
N GLU A 51 4.20 -2.94 3.79
CA GLU A 51 3.89 -2.23 2.54
C GLU A 51 3.89 -3.17 1.34
N VAL A 52 4.89 -4.04 1.25
CA VAL A 52 4.95 -5.02 0.16
C VAL A 52 3.77 -5.98 0.28
N GLY A 53 3.49 -6.45 1.50
CA GLY A 53 2.37 -7.35 1.74
C GLY A 53 1.03 -6.70 1.40
N ALA A 54 0.85 -5.44 1.75
CA ALA A 54 -0.37 -4.71 1.41
C ALA A 54 -0.53 -4.58 -0.09
N ALA A 55 0.53 -4.18 -0.80
CA ALA A 55 0.47 -4.05 -2.25
C ALA A 55 0.14 -5.37 -2.91
N TYR A 56 0.81 -6.44 -2.49
CA TYR A 56 0.58 -7.76 -3.04
C TYR A 56 -0.84 -8.23 -2.75
N GLY A 57 -1.32 -8.03 -1.51
CA GLY A 57 -2.67 -8.41 -1.15
C GLY A 57 -3.72 -7.65 -1.94
N ILE A 58 -3.53 -6.35 -2.13
CA ILE A 58 -4.44 -5.54 -2.92
C ILE A 58 -4.46 -6.01 -4.37
N ALA A 59 -3.28 -6.26 -4.96
CA ALA A 59 -3.20 -6.73 -6.33
C ALA A 59 -3.92 -8.07 -6.54
N ASN A 60 -3.93 -8.91 -5.50
CA ASN A 60 -4.60 -10.20 -5.54
C ASN A 60 -6.02 -10.13 -4.97
N GLU A 61 -6.54 -8.95 -4.77
CA GLU A 61 -7.92 -8.70 -4.34
C GLU A 61 -8.23 -9.35 -3.00
N ARG A 62 -7.26 -9.25 -2.08
CA ARG A 62 -7.43 -9.75 -0.72
C ARG A 62 -7.81 -8.61 0.21
N ARG A 63 -8.89 -8.78 0.93
CA ARG A 63 -9.37 -7.74 1.84
C ARG A 63 -8.34 -7.43 2.93
N TRP A 64 -7.62 -8.46 3.41
CA TRP A 64 -6.58 -8.23 4.41
C TRP A 64 -5.48 -7.30 3.89
N GLY A 65 -5.16 -7.39 2.59
CA GLY A 65 -4.16 -6.51 1.98
C GLY A 65 -4.62 -5.06 1.99
N TYR A 66 -5.88 -4.84 1.64
CA TYR A 66 -6.45 -3.50 1.66
C TYR A 66 -6.46 -2.92 3.07
N MET A 67 -6.90 -3.72 4.05
CA MET A 67 -6.94 -3.28 5.45
C MET A 67 -5.53 -2.99 5.96
N LEU A 68 -4.57 -3.85 5.63
CA LEU A 68 -3.18 -3.64 6.00
C LEU A 68 -2.63 -2.36 5.39
N GLY A 69 -2.96 -2.11 4.11
CA GLY A 69 -2.51 -0.90 3.42
C GLY A 69 -3.05 0.37 4.06
N VAL A 70 -4.35 0.39 4.37
CA VAL A 70 -4.96 1.53 5.04
C VAL A 70 -4.33 1.71 6.41
N GLY A 71 -4.17 0.63 7.15
CA GLY A 71 -3.59 0.69 8.50
C GLY A 71 -2.17 1.20 8.52
N VAL A 72 -1.31 0.63 7.67
CA VAL A 72 0.11 1.04 7.66
C VAL A 72 0.27 2.46 7.15
N THR A 73 -0.54 2.86 6.18
CA THR A 73 -0.48 4.24 5.66
C THR A 73 -0.96 5.24 6.70
N GLY A 74 -2.07 4.93 7.36
CA GLY A 74 -2.57 5.80 8.43
C GLY A 74 -1.57 5.92 9.57
N LEU A 75 -0.95 4.81 9.95
CA LEU A 75 0.06 4.83 10.98
C LEU A 75 1.27 5.67 10.57
N SER A 76 1.66 5.59 9.29
CA SER A 76 2.75 6.41 8.77
C SER A 76 2.44 7.89 8.87
N VAL A 77 1.21 8.29 8.54
CA VAL A 77 0.81 9.70 8.64
C VAL A 77 0.89 10.16 10.09
N VAL A 78 0.36 9.37 11.01
CA VAL A 78 0.39 9.72 12.43
C VAL A 78 1.82 9.83 12.94
N ALA A 79 2.66 8.86 12.58
CA ALA A 79 4.05 8.86 13.03
C ALA A 79 4.83 10.08 12.51
N LEU A 80 4.63 10.42 11.24
CA LEU A 80 5.30 11.57 10.66
C LEU A 80 4.83 12.87 11.29
N LEU A 81 3.54 12.99 11.57
CA LEU A 81 3.03 14.16 12.28
C LEU A 81 3.62 14.28 13.68
N ALA A 82 3.72 13.16 14.38
CA ALA A 82 4.29 13.15 15.73
C ALA A 82 5.76 13.54 15.72
N LEU A 83 6.46 13.22 14.64
CA LEU A 83 7.88 13.57 14.51
C LEU A 83 8.09 14.99 13.96
N GLY A 84 7.02 15.72 13.69
CA GLY A 84 7.13 17.08 13.19
C GLY A 84 7.49 17.18 11.73
N ALA A 85 7.16 16.16 10.93
CA ALA A 85 7.47 16.16 9.52
C ALA A 85 6.77 17.30 8.78
N GLY A 86 7.45 17.85 7.79
CA GLY A 86 6.90 18.92 6.97
C GLY A 86 5.92 18.41 5.92
N PRO A 87 5.27 19.37 5.20
CA PRO A 87 4.25 18.98 4.21
C PRO A 87 4.76 18.07 3.10
N LEU A 88 6.01 18.24 2.68
CA LEU A 88 6.57 17.41 1.61
C LEU A 88 6.69 15.95 2.04
N ALA A 89 7.09 15.72 3.30
CA ALA A 89 7.22 14.38 3.81
C ALA A 89 5.85 13.68 3.96
N LEU A 90 4.80 14.47 4.20
CA LEU A 90 3.44 13.94 4.36
C LEU A 90 2.74 13.71 3.03
N LEU A 91 3.22 14.34 1.96
CA LEU A 91 2.54 14.30 0.67
C LEU A 91 2.34 12.87 0.19
N PHE A 92 3.37 12.06 0.24
CA PHE A 92 3.35 10.68 -0.27
C PHE A 92 2.34 9.80 0.47
N PRO A 93 2.43 9.68 1.82
CA PRO A 93 1.47 8.82 2.53
C PRO A 93 0.05 9.38 2.51
N ILE A 94 -0.14 10.69 2.50
CA ILE A 94 -1.47 11.26 2.42
C ILE A 94 -2.08 10.97 1.05
N ALA A 95 -1.30 11.13 -0.02
CA ALA A 95 -1.78 10.81 -1.36
C ALA A 95 -2.16 9.34 -1.47
N ARG A 96 -1.34 8.46 -0.91
CA ARG A 96 -1.61 7.03 -0.93
C ARG A 96 -2.89 6.70 -0.16
N LEU A 97 -3.06 7.31 1.01
CA LEU A 97 -4.28 7.10 1.79
C LEU A 97 -5.51 7.59 1.04
N ALA A 98 -5.40 8.77 0.42
CA ALA A 98 -6.50 9.31 -0.37
C ALA A 98 -6.89 8.38 -1.51
N LEU A 99 -5.90 7.78 -2.18
CA LEU A 99 -6.16 6.83 -3.25
C LEU A 99 -6.85 5.57 -2.74
N LEU A 100 -6.43 5.06 -1.59
CA LEU A 100 -7.04 3.88 -1.00
C LEU A 100 -8.47 4.13 -0.56
N LEU A 101 -8.75 5.33 -0.05
CA LEU A 101 -10.08 5.70 0.44
C LEU A 101 -10.94 6.36 -0.63
N HIS A 102 -10.41 6.54 -1.83
CA HIS A 102 -11.18 7.09 -2.93
C HIS A 102 -12.41 6.23 -3.21
N PRO A 103 -13.55 6.84 -3.56
CA PRO A 103 -14.77 6.05 -3.81
C PRO A 103 -14.59 4.89 -4.77
N GLN A 104 -13.77 5.04 -5.82
CA GLN A 104 -13.52 3.96 -6.76
C GLN A 104 -12.82 2.78 -6.09
N SER A 105 -11.83 3.06 -5.23
CA SER A 105 -11.11 2.01 -4.52
C SER A 105 -12.02 1.31 -3.52
N ARG A 106 -12.77 2.08 -2.75
CA ARG A 106 -13.67 1.53 -1.74
C ARG A 106 -14.76 0.68 -2.36
N GLU A 107 -15.32 1.13 -3.48
CA GLU A 107 -16.36 0.39 -4.19
C GLU A 107 -15.82 -0.94 -4.72
N TYR A 108 -14.63 -0.88 -5.32
CA TYR A 108 -14.01 -2.08 -5.87
C TYR A 108 -13.67 -3.07 -4.77
N GLU A 109 -13.15 -2.59 -3.65
CA GLU A 109 -12.83 -3.44 -2.50
C GLU A 109 -14.08 -4.11 -1.96
N ARG A 110 -15.16 -3.35 -1.84
CA ARG A 110 -16.41 -3.87 -1.31
C ARG A 110 -16.98 -5.00 -2.17
N ILE A 111 -16.84 -4.87 -3.47
CA ILE A 111 -17.45 -5.80 -4.43
C ILE A 111 -16.54 -7.00 -4.71
N TRP A 112 -15.26 -6.75 -4.95
CA TRP A 112 -14.36 -7.76 -5.50
C TRP A 112 -13.38 -8.39 -4.51
N PHE A 113 -13.07 -7.72 -3.43
CA PHE A 113 -12.07 -8.22 -2.49
C PHE A 113 -12.65 -9.32 -1.61
N LYS A 114 -11.79 -10.28 -1.27
CA LYS A 114 -12.19 -11.45 -0.45
C LYS A 114 -11.39 -11.52 0.87
#